data_37beb43d208e5907369e74f9c881654a
#
_entry.id   37beb43d208e5907369e74f9c881654a
#
_cell.length_a   1.000
_cell.length_b   1.000
_cell.length_c   1.000
_cell.angle_alpha   90.00
_cell.angle_beta   90.00
_cell.angle_gamma   90.00
#
_symmetry.space_group_name_H-M   'P 1'
#
loop_
_entity.id
_entity.type
_entity.pdbx_description
1 polymer ?
#
loop_
_entity_poly.entity_id
_entity_poly.type
_entity_poly.pdbx_seq_one_letter_code
_entity_poly.pdbx_strand_id
1 'polypeptide(L)'
;MSNVTNVKVYDLEESLHAAGYPMRTSTEWEEAPSATLKRGVNLSKAADWVGAHDQFLTGIRVSFDLTFSNKAWVEAERYRFLEFVSSQSTMHRITKFDLDHCYNGYVDPRVIVIMKEKVEQYNQLQETLRATDPTNEYEIRRLTNLMVQKYLEILYTNPAGFTLTARMTTNYRCLKNIWRQRRHHRLPEWREFCKWIETLPYAKELICYEEKENKNED
;
A
#
# COMPACT_ATOMS: atom_id res chain seq x y z
N MET A 1 3.61 13.37 -7.13
CA MET A 1 4.36 12.14 -7.54
C MET A 1 3.49 10.95 -7.23
N SER A 2 3.52 9.90 -8.05
CA SER A 2 2.80 8.66 -7.75
C SER A 2 3.31 8.08 -6.43
N ASN A 3 2.39 7.67 -5.55
CA ASN A 3 2.73 6.97 -4.31
C ASN A 3 3.08 5.47 -4.55
N VAL A 4 3.16 5.05 -5.82
CA VAL A 4 3.45 3.67 -6.23
C VAL A 4 4.64 3.63 -7.19
N THR A 5 5.58 2.72 -6.92
CA THR A 5 6.79 2.50 -7.74
C THR A 5 7.10 1.01 -7.87
N ASN A 6 8.11 0.65 -8.68
CA ASN A 6 8.63 -0.72 -8.84
C ASN A 6 7.54 -1.77 -9.13
N VAL A 7 6.64 -1.45 -10.07
CA VAL A 7 5.45 -2.24 -10.42
C VAL A 7 5.83 -3.43 -11.31
N LYS A 8 5.27 -4.61 -10.99
CA LYS A 8 5.30 -5.80 -11.85
C LYS A 8 3.93 -6.46 -11.86
N VAL A 9 3.46 -6.86 -13.04
CA VAL A 9 2.22 -7.62 -13.25
C VAL A 9 2.61 -9.00 -13.79
N TYR A 10 1.97 -10.04 -13.27
CA TYR A 10 2.26 -11.45 -13.59
C TYR A 10 0.97 -12.18 -13.98
N ASP A 11 1.10 -13.22 -14.79
CA ASP A 11 0.03 -14.17 -15.15
C ASP A 11 -1.22 -13.53 -15.77
N LEU A 12 -1.05 -12.40 -16.48
CA LEU A 12 -2.16 -11.65 -17.07
C LEU A 12 -2.80 -12.44 -18.22
N GLU A 13 -2.01 -12.89 -19.18
CA GLU A 13 -2.48 -13.64 -20.36
C GLU A 13 -2.95 -15.03 -19.95
N GLU A 14 -2.20 -15.70 -19.09
CA GLU A 14 -2.52 -17.03 -18.55
C GLU A 14 -3.87 -17.03 -17.83
N SER A 15 -4.12 -16.03 -16.98
CA SER A 15 -5.38 -15.92 -16.23
C SER A 15 -6.56 -15.60 -17.16
N LEU A 16 -6.37 -14.74 -18.16
CA LEU A 16 -7.39 -14.45 -19.18
C LEU A 16 -7.72 -15.70 -20.01
N HIS A 17 -6.72 -16.50 -20.36
CA HIS A 17 -6.92 -17.77 -21.05
C HIS A 17 -7.70 -18.76 -20.18
N ALA A 18 -7.25 -18.95 -18.93
CA ALA A 18 -7.87 -19.87 -17.97
C ALA A 18 -9.33 -19.50 -17.62
N ALA A 19 -9.71 -18.24 -17.76
CA ALA A 19 -11.11 -17.82 -17.62
C ALA A 19 -12.09 -18.54 -18.58
N GLY A 20 -11.59 -19.15 -19.65
CA GLY A 20 -12.36 -19.95 -20.60
C GLY A 20 -12.51 -21.44 -20.24
N TYR A 21 -11.73 -21.98 -19.32
CA TYR A 21 -11.68 -23.41 -19.01
C TYR A 21 -13.03 -24.04 -18.68
N PRO A 22 -13.95 -23.42 -17.93
CA PRO A 22 -15.24 -24.04 -17.61
C PRO A 22 -16.09 -24.43 -18.83
N MET A 23 -15.84 -23.82 -20.00
CA MET A 23 -16.60 -24.05 -21.22
C MET A 23 -15.80 -24.86 -22.28
N ARG A 24 -14.69 -25.48 -21.89
CA ARG A 24 -13.78 -26.19 -22.80
C ARG A 24 -13.53 -27.62 -22.37
N THR A 25 -13.21 -28.44 -23.37
CA THR A 25 -12.73 -29.82 -23.18
C THR A 25 -11.20 -29.93 -23.35
N SER A 26 -10.53 -28.89 -23.89
CA SER A 26 -9.07 -28.78 -24.02
C SER A 26 -8.56 -27.54 -23.29
N THR A 27 -7.35 -27.61 -22.75
CA THR A 27 -6.63 -26.47 -22.12
C THR A 27 -5.59 -25.87 -23.06
N GLU A 28 -5.56 -26.23 -24.33
CA GLU A 28 -4.67 -25.68 -25.34
C GLU A 28 -4.95 -24.19 -25.61
N TRP A 29 -3.90 -23.45 -25.90
CA TRP A 29 -3.96 -21.99 -26.08
C TRP A 29 -4.12 -21.62 -27.56
N GLU A 30 -5.25 -21.94 -28.13
CA GLU A 30 -5.54 -21.71 -29.55
C GLU A 30 -6.19 -20.35 -29.84
N GLU A 31 -6.64 -19.62 -28.79
CA GLU A 31 -7.39 -18.39 -28.97
C GLU A 31 -6.48 -17.15 -29.13
N ALA A 32 -6.93 -16.23 -29.97
CA ALA A 32 -6.30 -14.92 -30.11
C ALA A 32 -6.42 -14.11 -28.78
N PRO A 33 -5.40 -13.32 -28.38
CA PRO A 33 -5.41 -12.51 -27.17
C PRO A 33 -6.63 -11.58 -27.04
N SER A 34 -7.12 -11.05 -28.18
CA SER A 34 -8.33 -10.21 -28.22
C SER A 34 -9.61 -10.94 -27.80
N ALA A 35 -9.73 -12.23 -28.14
CA ALA A 35 -10.88 -13.05 -27.77
C ALA A 35 -10.86 -13.40 -26.28
N THR A 36 -9.69 -13.73 -25.73
CA THR A 36 -9.51 -14.01 -24.28
C THR A 36 -9.80 -12.75 -23.46
N LEU A 37 -9.32 -11.58 -23.87
CA LEU A 37 -9.60 -10.32 -23.19
C LEU A 37 -11.10 -9.99 -23.23
N LYS A 38 -11.77 -10.09 -24.39
CA LYS A 38 -13.22 -9.85 -24.51
C LYS A 38 -14.02 -10.74 -23.57
N ARG A 39 -13.66 -12.04 -23.47
CA ARG A 39 -14.29 -12.97 -22.52
C ARG A 39 -14.04 -12.54 -21.08
N GLY A 40 -12.78 -12.23 -20.71
CA GLY A 40 -12.42 -11.77 -19.37
C GLY A 40 -13.21 -10.52 -18.95
N VAL A 41 -13.36 -9.55 -19.86
CA VAL A 41 -14.18 -8.34 -19.62
C VAL A 41 -15.64 -8.69 -19.35
N ASN A 42 -16.24 -9.57 -20.18
CA ASN A 42 -17.63 -10.00 -20.01
C ASN A 42 -17.84 -10.73 -18.67
N LEU A 43 -16.93 -11.64 -18.29
CA LEU A 43 -17.00 -12.38 -17.03
C LEU A 43 -16.79 -11.45 -15.83
N SER A 44 -15.86 -10.52 -15.91
CA SER A 44 -15.65 -9.55 -14.83
C SER A 44 -16.87 -8.67 -14.59
N LYS A 45 -17.55 -8.23 -15.65
CA LYS A 45 -18.80 -7.47 -15.55
C LYS A 45 -19.98 -8.31 -15.08
N ALA A 46 -20.08 -9.56 -15.57
CA ALA A 46 -21.14 -10.47 -15.12
C ALA A 46 -21.05 -10.84 -13.64
N ALA A 47 -19.84 -10.82 -13.03
CA ALA A 47 -19.66 -11.08 -11.60
C ALA A 47 -20.40 -10.10 -10.71
N ASP A 48 -20.69 -8.90 -11.21
CA ASP A 48 -21.40 -7.86 -10.46
C ASP A 48 -22.92 -8.20 -10.31
N TRP A 49 -23.45 -9.05 -11.19
CA TRP A 49 -24.87 -9.45 -11.21
C TRP A 49 -25.12 -10.84 -10.62
N VAL A 50 -24.25 -11.79 -10.91
CA VAL A 50 -24.46 -13.22 -10.62
C VAL A 50 -23.51 -13.72 -9.53
N GLY A 51 -22.45 -12.94 -9.21
CA GLY A 51 -21.38 -13.33 -8.29
C GLY A 51 -20.41 -14.34 -8.89
N ALA A 52 -19.15 -14.28 -8.45
CA ALA A 52 -18.10 -15.29 -8.65
C ALA A 52 -17.54 -15.54 -10.07
N HIS A 53 -18.01 -14.90 -11.14
CA HIS A 53 -17.42 -15.11 -12.47
C HIS A 53 -16.06 -14.43 -12.69
N ASP A 54 -15.61 -13.58 -11.77
CA ASP A 54 -14.34 -12.87 -11.83
C ASP A 54 -13.19 -13.56 -11.04
N GLN A 55 -13.34 -14.85 -10.73
CA GLN A 55 -12.34 -15.60 -9.99
C GLN A 55 -10.96 -15.62 -10.69
N PHE A 56 -10.91 -15.62 -12.02
CA PHE A 56 -9.68 -15.56 -12.80
C PHE A 56 -8.82 -14.31 -12.49
N LEU A 57 -9.44 -13.20 -12.06
CA LEU A 57 -8.72 -11.99 -11.64
C LEU A 57 -7.81 -12.22 -10.43
N THR A 58 -8.01 -13.28 -9.66
CA THR A 58 -7.13 -13.64 -8.55
C THR A 58 -5.78 -14.18 -9.04
N GLY A 59 -5.72 -14.73 -10.25
CA GLY A 59 -4.49 -15.19 -10.89
C GLY A 59 -3.62 -14.04 -11.36
N ILE A 60 -4.20 -12.90 -11.77
CA ILE A 60 -3.44 -11.72 -12.21
C ILE A 60 -2.83 -11.03 -11.00
N ARG A 61 -1.55 -11.32 -10.75
CA ARG A 61 -0.85 -10.83 -9.55
C ARG A 61 -0.07 -9.55 -9.85
N VAL A 62 -0.03 -8.65 -8.85
CA VAL A 62 0.68 -7.38 -8.94
C VAL A 62 1.58 -7.20 -7.74
N SER A 63 2.84 -6.86 -7.97
CA SER A 63 3.80 -6.49 -6.93
C SER A 63 4.30 -5.06 -7.16
N PHE A 64 4.38 -4.27 -6.10
CA PHE A 64 4.74 -2.85 -6.18
C PHE A 64 5.23 -2.32 -4.83
N ASP A 65 5.91 -1.18 -4.83
CA ASP A 65 6.21 -0.43 -3.62
C ASP A 65 5.14 0.65 -3.45
N LEU A 66 4.54 0.73 -2.26
CA LEU A 66 3.48 1.69 -1.93
C LEU A 66 3.92 2.57 -0.77
N THR A 67 3.84 3.89 -0.96
CA THR A 67 4.07 4.88 0.09
C THR A 67 2.74 5.43 0.57
N PHE A 68 2.40 5.16 1.82
CA PHE A 68 1.21 5.65 2.49
C PHE A 68 1.56 6.31 3.82
N SER A 69 0.71 7.23 4.29
CA SER A 69 0.78 7.69 5.68
C SER A 69 0.35 6.59 6.65
N ASN A 70 0.77 6.70 7.90
CA ASN A 70 0.30 5.81 8.97
C ASN A 70 -1.23 5.76 9.03
N LYS A 71 -1.91 6.88 8.75
CA LYS A 71 -3.37 6.92 8.68
C LYS A 71 -3.93 6.03 7.58
N ALA A 72 -3.35 6.06 6.39
CA ALA A 72 -3.81 5.26 5.26
C ALA A 72 -3.43 3.78 5.42
N TRP A 73 -2.29 3.46 6.06
CA TRP A 73 -1.87 2.09 6.35
C TRP A 73 -2.85 1.35 7.24
N VAL A 74 -3.34 1.96 8.32
CA VAL A 74 -4.37 1.37 9.21
C VAL A 74 -5.64 0.97 8.44
N GLU A 75 -5.98 1.73 7.39
CA GLU A 75 -7.12 1.37 6.53
C GLU A 75 -6.76 0.29 5.50
N ALA A 76 -5.51 0.24 5.04
CA ALA A 76 -5.03 -0.76 4.09
C ALA A 76 -5.01 -2.18 4.68
N GLU A 77 -4.74 -2.33 5.98
CA GLU A 77 -4.74 -3.62 6.69
C GLU A 77 -6.07 -4.37 6.63
N ARG A 78 -7.18 -3.69 6.31
CA ARG A 78 -8.49 -4.32 6.13
C ARG A 78 -8.63 -5.14 4.85
N TYR A 79 -7.74 -4.93 3.88
CA TYR A 79 -7.75 -5.66 2.62
C TYR A 79 -6.92 -6.93 2.72
N ARG A 80 -7.57 -8.06 2.99
CA ARG A 80 -6.93 -9.37 3.22
C ARG A 80 -5.91 -9.79 2.16
N PHE A 81 -6.13 -9.40 0.90
CA PHE A 81 -5.28 -9.77 -0.24
C PHE A 81 -4.39 -8.60 -0.72
N LEU A 82 -4.26 -7.54 0.07
CA LEU A 82 -3.24 -6.52 -0.08
C LEU A 82 -2.15 -6.81 0.95
N GLU A 83 -1.19 -7.65 0.58
CA GLU A 83 -0.27 -8.30 1.49
C GLU A 83 1.06 -7.56 1.59
N PHE A 84 1.54 -7.35 2.81
CA PHE A 84 2.87 -6.81 3.07
C PHE A 84 3.93 -7.88 2.83
N VAL A 85 4.94 -7.57 2.01
CA VAL A 85 6.15 -8.36 1.87
C VAL A 85 7.20 -7.89 2.87
N SER A 86 7.42 -6.57 2.93
CA SER A 86 8.31 -5.90 3.87
C SER A 86 8.03 -4.39 3.87
N SER A 87 8.36 -3.70 4.95
CA SER A 87 8.16 -2.25 5.07
C SER A 87 9.32 -1.56 5.77
N GLN A 88 9.43 -0.24 5.55
CA GLN A 88 10.22 0.62 6.42
C GLN A 88 9.66 0.55 7.85
N SER A 89 10.52 0.74 8.84
CA SER A 89 10.14 0.64 10.24
C SER A 89 10.46 1.92 11.01
N THR A 90 9.44 2.55 11.58
CA THR A 90 9.63 3.64 12.54
C THR A 90 10.27 3.13 13.83
N MET A 91 9.90 1.92 14.28
CA MET A 91 10.45 1.30 15.50
C MET A 91 11.98 1.18 15.47
N HIS A 92 12.60 1.06 14.30
CA HIS A 92 14.04 0.89 14.19
C HIS A 92 14.76 2.11 13.60
N ARG A 93 14.05 2.99 12.90
CA ARG A 93 14.71 4.00 12.04
C ARG A 93 14.14 5.41 12.15
N ILE A 94 13.18 5.69 13.03
CA ILE A 94 12.51 7.00 13.09
C ILE A 94 13.49 8.17 13.26
N THR A 95 14.60 7.99 13.96
CA THR A 95 15.64 8.99 14.15
C THR A 95 16.61 9.15 12.97
N LYS A 96 16.41 8.38 11.90
CA LYS A 96 17.25 8.37 10.67
C LYS A 96 16.49 8.74 9.42
N PHE A 97 15.18 8.95 9.50
CA PHE A 97 14.39 9.46 8.39
C PHE A 97 14.69 10.94 8.13
N ASP A 98 14.60 11.33 6.87
CA ASP A 98 14.57 12.73 6.48
C ASP A 98 13.22 13.35 6.83
N LEU A 99 13.17 14.03 7.98
CA LEU A 99 11.94 14.62 8.52
C LEU A 99 11.41 15.80 7.69
N ASP A 100 12.14 16.28 6.69
CA ASP A 100 11.63 17.29 5.76
C ASP A 100 10.76 16.67 4.67
N HIS A 101 10.91 15.38 4.37
CA HIS A 101 10.27 14.73 3.24
C HIS A 101 9.38 13.52 3.60
N CYS A 102 9.30 13.15 4.89
CA CYS A 102 8.54 11.96 5.31
C CYS A 102 7.15 12.26 5.89
N TYR A 103 6.64 13.46 5.70
CA TYR A 103 5.28 13.83 6.12
C TYR A 103 4.42 14.21 4.92
N ASN A 104 3.13 13.87 4.95
CA ASN A 104 2.20 14.40 3.96
C ASN A 104 1.92 15.90 4.21
N GLY A 105 1.45 16.61 3.18
CA GLY A 105 1.26 18.06 3.22
C GLY A 105 0.15 18.56 4.17
N TYR A 106 -0.51 17.66 4.92
CA TYR A 106 -1.56 18.02 5.89
C TYR A 106 -1.05 18.00 7.34
N VAL A 107 0.19 17.61 7.58
CA VAL A 107 0.80 17.70 8.92
C VAL A 107 1.12 19.17 9.21
N ASP A 108 0.70 19.65 10.39
CA ASP A 108 1.04 21.01 10.84
C ASP A 108 2.57 21.17 10.91
N PRO A 109 3.16 22.19 10.26
CA PRO A 109 4.62 22.41 10.28
C PRO A 109 5.23 22.51 11.67
N ARG A 110 4.47 22.98 12.66
CA ARG A 110 4.93 23.05 14.06
C ARG A 110 5.21 21.67 14.65
N VAL A 111 4.41 20.66 14.26
CA VAL A 111 4.63 19.27 14.67
C VAL A 111 5.92 18.74 14.08
N ILE A 112 6.23 19.09 12.82
CA ILE A 112 7.50 18.69 12.17
C ILE A 112 8.69 19.29 12.91
N VAL A 113 8.61 20.56 13.33
CA VAL A 113 9.66 21.21 14.15
C VAL A 113 9.86 20.46 15.46
N ILE A 114 8.77 20.16 16.19
CA ILE A 114 8.82 19.40 17.44
C ILE A 114 9.47 18.02 17.23
N MET A 115 9.15 17.34 16.15
CA MET A 115 9.73 16.03 15.83
C MET A 115 11.24 16.13 15.58
N LYS A 116 11.68 17.16 14.83
CA LYS A 116 13.12 17.42 14.59
C LYS A 116 13.88 17.69 15.90
N GLU A 117 13.32 18.54 16.76
CA GLU A 117 13.93 18.83 18.07
C GLU A 117 14.08 17.57 18.93
N LYS A 118 13.04 16.73 18.97
CA LYS A 118 13.10 15.46 19.71
C LYS A 118 14.15 14.50 19.16
N VAL A 119 14.23 14.38 17.84
CA VAL A 119 15.25 13.54 17.18
C VAL A 119 16.64 14.05 17.42
N GLU A 120 16.85 15.37 17.39
CA GLU A 120 18.14 16.00 17.68
C GLU A 120 18.57 15.73 19.14
N GLN A 121 17.68 15.92 20.12
CA GLN A 121 17.94 15.60 21.52
C GLN A 121 18.34 14.13 21.72
N TYR A 122 17.67 13.20 21.02
CA TYR A 122 18.03 11.79 21.07
C TYR A 122 19.42 11.53 20.48
N ASN A 123 19.74 12.14 19.33
CA ASN A 123 21.04 11.98 18.69
C ASN A 123 22.18 12.52 19.56
N GLN A 124 21.98 13.66 20.25
CA GLN A 124 22.93 14.25 21.18
C GLN A 124 23.17 13.31 22.38
N LEU A 125 22.10 12.70 22.91
CA LEU A 125 22.25 11.69 23.98
C LEU A 125 23.04 10.46 23.52
N GLN A 126 22.84 10.04 22.28
CA GLN A 126 23.58 8.92 21.68
C GLN A 126 25.08 9.25 21.57
N GLU A 127 25.43 10.47 21.20
CA GLU A 127 26.83 10.92 21.14
C GLU A 127 27.43 11.01 22.53
N THR A 128 26.70 11.55 23.52
CA THR A 128 27.15 11.60 24.93
C THR A 128 27.41 10.19 25.45
N LEU A 129 26.51 9.24 25.18
CA LEU A 129 26.72 7.85 25.60
C LEU A 129 27.97 7.24 24.96
N ARG A 130 28.24 7.50 23.70
CA ARG A 130 29.45 7.01 23.01
C ARG A 130 30.72 7.61 23.57
N ALA A 131 30.68 8.85 24.06
CA ALA A 131 31.81 9.55 24.66
C ALA A 131 32.00 9.23 26.16
N THR A 132 31.05 8.56 26.80
CA THR A 132 31.11 8.19 28.21
C THR A 132 32.18 7.11 28.45
N ASP A 133 32.96 7.26 29.51
CA ASP A 133 33.97 6.28 29.95
C ASP A 133 33.28 4.90 30.14
N PRO A 134 33.77 3.84 29.43
CA PRO A 134 33.19 2.50 29.55
C PRO A 134 33.18 1.92 30.97
N THR A 135 34.01 2.44 31.88
CA THR A 135 34.05 2.01 33.26
C THR A 135 33.00 2.70 34.14
N ASN A 136 32.35 3.76 33.65
CA ASN A 136 31.30 4.48 34.38
C ASN A 136 29.93 3.83 34.17
N GLU A 137 29.73 2.65 34.74
CA GLU A 137 28.49 1.86 34.59
C GLU A 137 27.24 2.62 35.03
N TYR A 138 27.32 3.46 36.07
CA TYR A 138 26.19 4.26 36.54
C TYR A 138 25.70 5.23 35.46
N GLU A 139 26.62 6.00 34.89
CA GLU A 139 26.27 7.00 33.86
C GLU A 139 25.80 6.35 32.56
N ILE A 140 26.43 5.25 32.13
CA ILE A 140 25.99 4.45 30.98
C ILE A 140 24.56 3.98 31.20
N ARG A 141 24.23 3.41 32.35
CA ARG A 141 22.86 2.95 32.64
C ARG A 141 21.86 4.11 32.66
N ARG A 142 22.24 5.26 33.28
CA ARG A 142 21.39 6.46 33.31
C ARG A 142 21.07 6.97 31.91
N LEU A 143 22.09 7.13 31.05
CA LEU A 143 21.94 7.62 29.70
C LEU A 143 21.13 6.61 28.82
N THR A 144 21.39 5.33 28.97
CA THR A 144 20.63 4.28 28.25
C THR A 144 19.13 4.34 28.58
N ASN A 145 18.79 4.45 29.88
CA ASN A 145 17.40 4.57 30.28
C ASN A 145 16.75 5.86 29.74
N LEU A 146 17.46 6.98 29.75
CA LEU A 146 16.99 8.23 29.22
C LEU A 146 16.77 8.14 27.67
N MET A 147 17.68 7.49 26.95
CA MET A 147 17.54 7.25 25.51
C MET A 147 16.31 6.42 25.20
N VAL A 148 16.02 5.36 25.95
CA VAL A 148 14.80 4.57 25.77
C VAL A 148 13.56 5.44 25.92
N GLN A 149 13.50 6.28 26.97
CA GLN A 149 12.38 7.20 27.18
C GLN A 149 12.23 8.19 26.01
N LYS A 150 13.34 8.82 25.58
CA LYS A 150 13.31 9.77 24.46
C LYS A 150 12.92 9.11 23.14
N TYR A 151 13.35 7.89 22.91
CA TYR A 151 12.93 7.13 21.74
C TYR A 151 11.42 6.86 21.72
N LEU A 152 10.85 6.45 22.84
CA LEU A 152 9.41 6.27 23.01
C LEU A 152 8.64 7.59 22.83
N GLU A 153 9.14 8.70 23.37
CA GLU A 153 8.54 10.02 23.15
C GLU A 153 8.47 10.36 21.65
N ILE A 154 9.53 10.08 20.87
CA ILE A 154 9.55 10.28 19.42
C ILE A 154 8.49 9.41 18.75
N LEU A 155 8.45 8.10 19.05
CA LEU A 155 7.50 7.16 18.46
C LEU A 155 6.04 7.55 18.69
N TYR A 156 5.70 7.92 19.93
CA TYR A 156 4.32 8.26 20.31
C TYR A 156 3.92 9.70 19.96
N THR A 157 4.89 10.59 19.73
CA THR A 157 4.62 11.95 19.22
C THR A 157 4.45 11.98 17.71
N ASN A 158 4.97 10.96 17.00
CA ASN A 158 4.96 10.93 15.53
C ASN A 158 3.53 10.99 14.97
N PRO A 159 3.19 11.99 14.12
CA PRO A 159 1.83 12.18 13.65
C PRO A 159 1.41 11.12 12.64
N ALA A 160 0.11 10.89 12.53
CA ALA A 160 -0.49 9.93 11.60
C ALA A 160 -0.22 10.25 10.11
N GLY A 161 0.21 11.48 9.81
CA GLY A 161 0.64 11.89 8.46
C GLY A 161 2.09 11.52 8.11
N PHE A 162 2.83 10.84 8.99
CA PHE A 162 4.14 10.28 8.68
C PHE A 162 4.01 9.17 7.62
N THR A 163 4.82 9.22 6.58
CA THR A 163 4.73 8.30 5.44
C THR A 163 5.81 7.23 5.49
N LEU A 164 5.41 6.01 5.14
CA LEU A 164 6.26 4.83 5.04
C LEU A 164 6.03 4.13 3.72
N THR A 165 7.09 3.54 3.18
CA THR A 165 7.02 2.69 2.00
C THR A 165 7.06 1.22 2.40
N ALA A 166 6.15 0.44 1.81
CA ALA A 166 6.15 -1.01 1.90
C ALA A 166 6.17 -1.67 0.53
N ARG A 167 6.87 -2.79 0.41
CA ARG A 167 6.71 -3.72 -0.70
C ARG A 167 5.44 -4.51 -0.50
N MET A 168 4.55 -4.46 -1.49
CA MET A 168 3.23 -5.08 -1.47
C MET A 168 3.07 -6.13 -2.57
N THR A 169 2.20 -7.10 -2.32
CA THR A 169 1.67 -7.98 -3.36
C THR A 169 0.16 -8.07 -3.25
N THR A 170 -0.51 -8.18 -4.41
CA THR A 170 -1.97 -8.27 -4.49
C THR A 170 -2.39 -8.92 -5.80
N ASN A 171 -3.69 -8.89 -6.12
CA ASN A 171 -4.26 -9.36 -7.37
C ASN A 171 -5.35 -8.41 -7.89
N TYR A 172 -5.72 -8.56 -9.16
CA TYR A 172 -6.70 -7.68 -9.80
C TYR A 172 -8.08 -7.72 -9.14
N ARG A 173 -8.50 -8.86 -8.58
CA ARG A 173 -9.78 -8.93 -7.86
C ARG A 173 -9.80 -8.07 -6.59
N CYS A 174 -8.70 -8.07 -5.84
CA CYS A 174 -8.52 -7.18 -4.69
C CYS A 174 -8.48 -5.70 -5.14
N LEU A 175 -7.73 -5.39 -6.21
CA LEU A 175 -7.65 -4.04 -6.76
C LEU A 175 -9.01 -3.54 -7.28
N LYS A 176 -9.85 -4.40 -7.89
CA LYS A 176 -11.22 -4.10 -8.27
C LYS A 176 -12.05 -3.61 -7.07
N ASN A 177 -11.98 -4.35 -5.95
CA ASN A 177 -12.68 -3.98 -4.73
C ASN A 177 -12.16 -2.66 -4.12
N ILE A 178 -10.83 -2.49 -4.09
CA ILE A 178 -10.22 -1.25 -3.59
C ILE A 178 -10.66 -0.06 -4.44
N TRP A 179 -10.57 -0.15 -5.75
CA TRP A 179 -10.95 0.92 -6.65
C TRP A 179 -12.42 1.34 -6.46
N ARG A 180 -13.34 0.38 -6.40
CA ARG A 180 -14.76 0.64 -6.17
C ARG A 180 -15.02 1.37 -4.84
N GLN A 181 -14.35 0.98 -3.77
CA GLN A 181 -14.55 1.52 -2.44
C GLN A 181 -13.80 2.83 -2.19
N ARG A 182 -12.68 3.06 -2.88
CA ARG A 182 -11.72 4.11 -2.51
C ARG A 182 -11.51 5.20 -3.57
N ARG A 183 -12.04 5.08 -4.79
CA ARG A 183 -11.85 6.10 -5.85
C ARG A 183 -12.35 7.50 -5.47
N HIS A 184 -13.34 7.58 -4.57
CA HIS A 184 -13.89 8.84 -4.04
C HIS A 184 -13.58 9.03 -2.55
N HIS A 185 -12.59 8.35 -2.02
CA HIS A 185 -12.26 8.40 -0.60
C HIS A 185 -11.78 9.79 -0.16
N ARG A 186 -12.00 10.15 1.13
CA ARG A 186 -11.57 11.44 1.69
C ARG A 186 -10.05 11.61 1.70
N LEU A 187 -9.29 10.54 2.04
CA LEU A 187 -7.83 10.58 2.01
C LEU A 187 -7.35 10.64 0.57
N PRO A 188 -6.54 11.64 0.19
CA PRO A 188 -6.03 11.80 -1.17
C PRO A 188 -5.14 10.63 -1.60
N GLU A 189 -4.41 10.00 -0.68
CA GLU A 189 -3.55 8.84 -0.93
C GLU A 189 -4.32 7.68 -1.57
N TRP A 190 -5.54 7.39 -1.11
CA TRP A 190 -6.40 6.37 -1.72
C TRP A 190 -6.85 6.76 -3.12
N ARG A 191 -7.18 8.04 -3.35
CA ARG A 191 -7.56 8.50 -4.69
C ARG A 191 -6.39 8.39 -5.68
N GLU A 192 -5.19 8.74 -5.24
CA GLU A 192 -3.98 8.59 -6.07
C GLU A 192 -3.65 7.12 -6.33
N PHE A 193 -3.83 6.24 -5.34
CA PHE A 193 -3.69 4.80 -5.51
C PHE A 193 -4.71 4.26 -6.52
N CYS A 194 -5.97 4.71 -6.46
CA CYS A 194 -6.99 4.31 -7.44
C CYS A 194 -6.68 4.81 -8.86
N LYS A 195 -6.17 6.03 -9.02
CA LYS A 195 -5.67 6.51 -10.31
C LYS A 195 -4.52 5.67 -10.85
N TRP A 196 -3.62 5.23 -9.98
CA TRP A 196 -2.56 4.31 -10.39
C TRP A 196 -3.13 2.96 -10.83
N ILE A 197 -4.11 2.38 -10.13
CA ILE A 197 -4.77 1.13 -10.55
C ILE A 197 -5.26 1.23 -12.00
N GLU A 198 -5.83 2.38 -12.40
CA GLU A 198 -6.31 2.62 -13.76
C GLU A 198 -5.21 2.60 -14.84
N THR A 199 -3.94 2.70 -14.44
CA THR A 199 -2.79 2.64 -15.36
C THR A 199 -2.27 1.22 -15.61
N LEU A 200 -2.75 0.23 -14.86
CA LEU A 200 -2.36 -1.16 -15.01
C LEU A 200 -2.88 -1.76 -16.33
N PRO A 201 -2.22 -2.77 -16.90
CA PRO A 201 -2.63 -3.41 -18.14
C PRO A 201 -4.09 -3.87 -18.08
N TYR A 202 -4.92 -3.43 -19.04
CA TYR A 202 -6.36 -3.73 -19.15
C TYR A 202 -7.20 -3.44 -17.90
N ALA A 203 -6.69 -2.62 -16.96
CA ALA A 203 -7.40 -2.36 -15.70
C ALA A 203 -8.73 -1.64 -15.93
N LYS A 204 -8.78 -0.69 -16.88
CA LYS A 204 -10.02 0.05 -17.21
C LYS A 204 -11.13 -0.86 -17.74
N GLU A 205 -10.77 -1.88 -18.49
CA GLU A 205 -11.69 -2.85 -19.04
C GLU A 205 -12.11 -3.92 -18.04
N LEU A 206 -11.15 -4.40 -17.23
CA LEU A 206 -11.33 -5.56 -16.34
C LEU A 206 -11.82 -5.19 -14.94
N ILE A 207 -11.37 -4.07 -14.37
CA ILE A 207 -11.56 -3.78 -12.94
C ILE A 207 -12.01 -2.34 -12.62
N CYS A 208 -11.73 -1.35 -13.47
CA CYS A 208 -12.01 0.07 -13.23
C CYS A 208 -13.18 0.58 -14.10
N TYR A 209 -14.33 -0.06 -14.02
CA TYR A 209 -15.53 0.35 -14.73
C TYR A 209 -16.67 0.63 -13.74
N GLU A 210 -17.57 1.54 -14.12
CA GLU A 210 -18.77 1.84 -13.34
C GLU A 210 -19.85 0.79 -13.63
N GLU A 211 -20.53 0.34 -12.57
CA GLU A 211 -21.74 -0.44 -12.72
C GLU A 211 -22.80 0.44 -13.39
N LYS A 212 -23.46 -0.07 -14.40
CA LYS A 212 -24.67 0.60 -14.89
C LYS A 212 -25.68 0.53 -13.75
N GLU A 213 -26.07 1.69 -13.20
CA GLU A 213 -27.22 1.76 -12.31
C GLU A 213 -28.39 1.10 -13.03
N ASN A 214 -28.86 -0.04 -12.53
CA ASN A 214 -30.19 -0.52 -12.90
C ASN A 214 -31.17 0.53 -12.35
N LYS A 215 -31.61 1.44 -13.19
CA LYS A 215 -32.89 2.07 -12.97
C LYS A 215 -33.93 0.97 -13.12
N ASN A 216 -34.26 0.33 -11.99
CA ASN A 216 -35.55 -0.33 -11.87
C ASN A 216 -36.57 0.81 -12.01
N GLU A 217 -37.13 0.93 -13.20
CA GLU A 217 -38.40 1.62 -13.40
C GLU A 217 -39.43 0.77 -12.65
N ASP A 218 -39.85 1.27 -11.47
CA ASP A 218 -41.07 0.85 -10.81
C ASP A 218 -42.29 1.29 -11.62
#